data_e99c9473f838c268d0003f0835ef9fa2
#
_entry.id   e99c9473f838c268d0003f0835ef9fa2
#
_cell.length_a   1.000
_cell.length_b   1.000
_cell.length_c   1.000
_cell.angle_alpha   90.00
_cell.angle_beta   90.00
_cell.angle_gamma   90.00
#
_symmetry.space_group_name_H-M   'P 1'
#
loop_
_entity.id
_entity.type
_entity.pdbx_description
1 polymer ?
#
loop_
_entity_poly.entity_id
_entity_poly.type
_entity_poly.pdbx_seq_one_letter_code
_entity_poly.pdbx_strand_id
1 'polypeptide(L)'
;MAKNSIHHGPGPSQRQLRVGELIRRTLSDVLIRGEIHDPDLNRISITIGEVAASPDLKIATAYVSALGGEKNGDIIKLLSQNKSDIRRAISKQLTLKYTPELRFRLDETFDRMDDTRRLFASEKIKRDLKSE
;
A
#
# COMPACT_ATOMS: atom_id res chain seq x y z
N MET A 1 6.41 -0.17 -34.26
CA MET A 1 6.06 0.98 -33.45
C MET A 1 6.86 1.02 -32.18
N ALA A 2 7.64 2.06 -32.03
CA ALA A 2 8.50 2.23 -30.87
C ALA A 2 7.73 2.24 -29.55
N LYS A 3 6.53 2.78 -29.53
CA LYS A 3 5.70 2.81 -28.33
C LYS A 3 5.34 1.44 -27.81
N ASN A 4 5.24 0.45 -28.67
CA ASN A 4 4.86 -0.89 -28.24
C ASN A 4 6.03 -1.66 -27.68
N SER A 5 7.24 -1.28 -28.06
CA SER A 5 8.44 -1.96 -27.58
C SER A 5 8.82 -1.57 -26.16
N ILE A 6 8.29 -0.46 -25.65
CA ILE A 6 8.58 0.03 -24.30
C ILE A 6 7.97 -0.87 -23.23
N HIS A 7 7.08 -1.74 -23.63
CA HIS A 7 6.20 -2.42 -22.67
C HIS A 7 6.15 -3.91 -22.81
N HIS A 8 7.26 -4.53 -23.16
CA HIS A 8 7.33 -5.98 -23.33
C HIS A 8 7.78 -6.73 -22.08
N GLY A 9 8.14 -6.03 -21.02
CA GLY A 9 8.54 -6.68 -19.77
C GLY A 9 7.34 -7.07 -18.93
N PRO A 10 7.50 -8.09 -18.06
CA PRO A 10 6.52 -8.33 -17.01
C PRO A 10 6.58 -7.17 -16.03
N GLY A 11 5.50 -6.51 -15.83
CA GLY A 11 5.45 -5.41 -14.91
C GLY A 11 4.51 -4.31 -15.34
N PRO A 12 4.21 -3.37 -14.45
CA PRO A 12 3.26 -2.31 -14.72
C PRO A 12 3.80 -1.28 -15.71
N SER A 13 2.88 -0.67 -16.44
CA SER A 13 3.20 0.42 -17.36
C SER A 13 3.59 1.69 -16.60
N GLN A 14 4.23 2.63 -17.31
CA GLN A 14 4.50 3.96 -16.74
C GLN A 14 3.21 4.63 -16.28
N ARG A 15 2.15 4.46 -17.05
CA ARG A 15 0.84 5.01 -16.70
C ARG A 15 0.28 4.38 -15.42
N GLN A 16 0.40 3.05 -15.28
CA GLN A 16 0.01 2.36 -14.05
C GLN A 16 0.80 2.87 -12.85
N LEU A 17 2.11 3.04 -13.00
CA LEU A 17 2.97 3.52 -11.93
C LEU A 17 2.62 4.95 -11.51
N ARG A 18 2.35 5.82 -12.47
CA ARG A 18 1.96 7.21 -12.20
C ARG A 18 0.62 7.29 -11.48
N VAL A 19 -0.36 6.55 -11.95
CA VAL A 19 -1.68 6.52 -11.33
C VAL A 19 -1.59 5.96 -9.92
N GLY A 20 -0.86 4.86 -9.74
CA GLY A 20 -0.65 4.26 -8.44
C GLY A 20 0.01 5.23 -7.46
N GLU A 21 1.06 5.92 -7.86
CA GLU A 21 1.76 6.87 -7.00
C GLU A 21 0.89 8.08 -6.65
N LEU A 22 0.11 8.57 -7.61
CA LEU A 22 -0.80 9.67 -7.38
C LEU A 22 -1.88 9.30 -6.35
N ILE A 23 -2.44 8.09 -6.48
CA ILE A 23 -3.43 7.59 -5.53
C ILE A 23 -2.78 7.37 -4.17
N ARG A 24 -1.56 6.84 -4.12
CA ARG A 24 -0.85 6.62 -2.86
C ARG A 24 -0.70 7.91 -2.07
N ARG A 25 -0.23 8.97 -2.72
CA ARG A 25 -0.06 10.28 -2.07
C ARG A 25 -1.38 10.86 -1.59
N THR A 26 -2.39 10.81 -2.43
CA THR A 26 -3.70 11.36 -2.10
C THR A 26 -4.36 10.58 -0.97
N LEU A 27 -4.27 9.25 -1.01
CA LEU A 27 -4.81 8.39 0.03
C LEU A 27 -4.10 8.62 1.36
N SER A 28 -2.77 8.74 1.34
CA SER A 28 -2.00 9.04 2.54
C SER A 28 -2.42 10.37 3.16
N ASP A 29 -2.59 11.39 2.33
CA ASP A 29 -3.04 12.71 2.81
C ASP A 29 -4.44 12.65 3.40
N VAL A 30 -5.36 11.97 2.76
CA VAL A 30 -6.73 11.80 3.24
C VAL A 30 -6.75 11.16 4.63
N LEU A 31 -5.96 10.10 4.81
CA LEU A 31 -5.90 9.40 6.09
C LEU A 31 -5.20 10.22 7.17
N ILE A 32 -4.09 10.88 6.84
CA ILE A 32 -3.33 11.70 7.78
C ILE A 32 -4.17 12.88 8.27
N ARG A 33 -4.92 13.51 7.37
CA ARG A 33 -5.74 14.67 7.72
C ARG A 33 -7.03 14.30 8.44
N GLY A 34 -7.35 13.02 8.54
CA GLY A 34 -8.58 12.56 9.18
C GLY A 34 -9.83 13.00 8.43
N GLU A 35 -9.77 13.06 7.10
CA GLU A 35 -10.91 13.46 6.29
C GLU A 35 -12.06 12.46 6.31
N ILE A 36 -11.78 11.22 6.72
CA ILE A 36 -12.81 10.20 6.88
C ILE A 36 -13.31 10.22 8.31
N HIS A 37 -14.61 10.40 8.48
CA HIS A 37 -15.23 10.55 9.79
C HIS A 37 -15.51 9.20 10.44
N ASP A 38 -14.45 8.49 10.79
CA ASP A 38 -14.53 7.23 11.51
C ASP A 38 -13.48 7.29 12.64
N PRO A 39 -13.92 7.43 13.92
CA PRO A 39 -12.99 7.54 15.04
C PRO A 39 -12.05 6.33 15.16
N ASP A 40 -12.54 5.13 14.87
CA ASP A 40 -11.73 3.92 14.96
C ASP A 40 -10.63 3.93 13.92
N LEU A 41 -10.95 4.37 12.71
CA LEU A 41 -9.96 4.51 11.65
C LEU A 41 -8.92 5.59 11.99
N ASN A 42 -9.38 6.71 12.53
CA ASN A 42 -8.51 7.85 12.82
C ASN A 42 -7.56 7.61 14.00
N ARG A 43 -7.84 6.62 14.84
CA ARG A 43 -6.93 6.24 15.93
C ARG A 43 -5.73 5.46 15.47
N ILE A 44 -5.80 4.86 14.30
CA ILE A 44 -4.75 3.99 13.79
C ILE A 44 -3.84 4.80 12.89
N SER A 45 -2.54 4.70 13.12
CA SER A 45 -1.55 5.28 12.23
C SER A 45 -1.30 4.31 11.08
N ILE A 46 -1.86 4.62 9.92
CA ILE A 46 -1.81 3.76 8.75
C ILE A 46 -0.77 4.27 7.76
N THR A 47 0.09 3.39 7.33
CA THR A 47 1.08 3.67 6.30
C THR A 47 0.67 2.99 4.99
N ILE A 48 0.68 3.76 3.91
CA ILE A 48 0.46 3.22 2.56
C ILE A 48 1.82 2.99 1.93
N GLY A 49 2.20 1.72 1.77
CA GLY A 49 3.50 1.38 1.21
C GLY A 49 3.52 1.50 -0.32
N GLU A 50 2.48 1.00 -0.94
CA GLU A 50 2.37 0.99 -2.40
C GLU A 50 0.91 0.97 -2.81
N VAL A 51 0.62 1.57 -3.96
CA VAL A 51 -0.67 1.40 -4.63
C VAL A 51 -0.40 0.90 -6.04
N ALA A 52 -0.91 -0.29 -6.33
CA ALA A 52 -0.75 -0.92 -7.64
C ALA A 52 -2.04 -0.77 -8.46
N ALA A 53 -1.95 -0.07 -9.58
CA ALA A 53 -3.07 0.09 -10.48
C ALA A 53 -3.11 -1.07 -11.48
N SER A 54 -4.33 -1.53 -11.81
CA SER A 54 -4.51 -2.55 -12.85
C SER A 54 -4.18 -1.97 -14.24
N PRO A 55 -3.89 -2.83 -15.23
CA PRO A 55 -3.54 -2.35 -16.59
C PRO A 55 -4.61 -1.45 -17.21
N ASP A 56 -5.88 -1.72 -16.93
CA ASP A 56 -7.00 -0.91 -17.42
C ASP A 56 -7.32 0.28 -16.51
N LEU A 57 -6.59 0.45 -15.43
CA LEU A 57 -6.74 1.52 -14.43
C LEU A 57 -8.09 1.53 -13.73
N LYS A 58 -8.80 0.41 -13.74
CA LYS A 58 -10.11 0.31 -13.08
C LYS A 58 -10.02 -0.07 -11.62
N ILE A 59 -8.92 -0.70 -11.22
CA ILE A 59 -8.70 -1.18 -9.85
C ILE A 59 -7.37 -0.66 -9.35
N ALA A 60 -7.36 -0.16 -8.13
CA ALA A 60 -6.14 0.24 -7.43
C ALA A 60 -6.07 -0.50 -6.10
N THR A 61 -5.03 -1.30 -5.92
CA THR A 61 -4.80 -2.05 -4.71
C THR A 61 -3.80 -1.31 -3.83
N ALA A 62 -4.23 -0.91 -2.66
CA ALA A 62 -3.39 -0.22 -1.69
C ALA A 62 -2.86 -1.23 -0.68
N TYR A 63 -1.54 -1.28 -0.55
CA TYR A 63 -0.86 -2.13 0.44
C TYR A 63 -0.61 -1.30 1.68
N VAL A 64 -1.23 -1.70 2.78
CA VAL A 64 -1.28 -0.90 4.00
C VAL A 64 -0.68 -1.65 5.18
N SER A 65 -0.15 -0.89 6.13
CA SER A 65 0.31 -1.43 7.40
C SER A 65 -0.01 -0.43 8.51
N ALA A 66 -0.16 -0.95 9.73
CA ALA A 66 -0.30 -0.09 10.90
C ALA A 66 1.04 0.01 11.60
N LEU A 67 1.32 1.19 12.13
CA LEU A 67 2.47 1.39 12.97
C LEU A 67 2.30 0.53 14.23
N GLY A 68 3.32 -0.30 14.53
CA GLY A 68 3.27 -1.20 15.65
C GLY A 68 2.82 -2.63 15.34
N GLY A 69 2.27 -2.86 14.14
CA GLY A 69 1.90 -4.20 13.67
C GLY A 69 0.72 -4.84 14.35
N GLU A 70 0.12 -4.17 15.32
CA GLU A 70 -1.04 -4.70 16.02
C GLU A 70 -2.31 -4.49 15.19
N LYS A 71 -3.19 -5.48 15.22
CA LYS A 71 -4.52 -5.40 14.60
C LYS A 71 -4.52 -5.17 13.10
N ASN A 72 -3.56 -5.72 12.38
CA ASN A 72 -3.50 -5.59 10.92
C ASN A 72 -4.78 -6.06 10.22
N GLY A 73 -5.43 -7.10 10.73
CA GLY A 73 -6.71 -7.56 10.17
C GLY A 73 -7.82 -6.53 10.34
N ASP A 74 -7.82 -5.81 11.44
CA ASP A 74 -8.82 -4.77 11.71
C ASP A 74 -8.65 -3.58 10.78
N ILE A 75 -7.42 -3.27 10.37
CA ILE A 75 -7.15 -2.18 9.43
C ILE A 75 -7.84 -2.41 8.10
N ILE A 76 -7.71 -3.60 7.56
CA ILE A 76 -8.33 -3.95 6.28
C ILE A 76 -9.84 -3.83 6.38
N LYS A 77 -10.40 -4.31 7.47
CA LYS A 77 -11.83 -4.23 7.74
C LYS A 77 -12.31 -2.78 7.82
N LEU A 78 -11.61 -1.94 8.59
CA LEU A 78 -11.94 -0.53 8.75
C LEU A 78 -11.85 0.23 7.45
N LEU A 79 -10.79 0.01 6.68
CA LEU A 79 -10.62 0.65 5.38
C LEU A 79 -11.71 0.21 4.40
N SER A 80 -12.05 -1.07 4.41
CA SER A 80 -13.10 -1.61 3.54
C SER A 80 -14.47 -1.05 3.88
N GLN A 81 -14.75 -0.87 5.17
CA GLN A 81 -16.00 -0.27 5.64
C GLN A 81 -16.13 1.19 5.19
N ASN A 82 -15.02 1.89 5.07
CA ASN A 82 -14.99 3.30 4.69
C ASN A 82 -14.61 3.51 3.22
N LYS A 83 -14.60 2.45 2.44
CA LYS A 83 -14.13 2.44 1.05
C LYS A 83 -14.79 3.51 0.17
N SER A 84 -16.11 3.64 0.28
CA SER A 84 -16.87 4.61 -0.52
C SER A 84 -16.51 6.05 -0.16
N ASP A 85 -16.39 6.34 1.13
CA ASP A 85 -16.02 7.67 1.60
C ASP A 85 -14.58 8.02 1.23
N ILE A 86 -13.68 7.05 1.34
CA ILE A 86 -12.28 7.21 0.95
C ILE A 86 -12.19 7.49 -0.55
N ARG A 87 -12.89 6.72 -1.36
CA ARG A 87 -12.90 6.90 -2.82
C ARG A 87 -13.44 8.28 -3.19
N ARG A 88 -14.48 8.72 -2.52
CA ARG A 88 -15.07 10.05 -2.73
C ARG A 88 -14.08 11.15 -2.40
N ALA A 89 -13.40 11.05 -1.26
CA ALA A 89 -12.40 12.03 -0.84
C ALA A 89 -11.23 12.09 -1.84
N ILE A 90 -10.78 10.94 -2.31
CA ILE A 90 -9.72 10.85 -3.33
C ILE A 90 -10.18 11.47 -4.65
N SER A 91 -11.40 11.16 -5.09
CA SER A 91 -11.94 11.67 -6.34
C SER A 91 -11.98 13.19 -6.40
N LYS A 92 -12.23 13.83 -5.27
CA LYS A 92 -12.26 15.29 -5.19
C LYS A 92 -10.89 15.93 -5.42
N GLN A 93 -9.83 15.22 -5.10
CA GLN A 93 -8.46 15.73 -5.17
C GLN A 93 -7.73 15.29 -6.44
N LEU A 94 -8.21 14.27 -7.12
CA LEU A 94 -7.58 13.76 -8.33
C LEU A 94 -8.20 14.36 -9.60
N THR A 95 -7.34 14.58 -10.58
CA THR A 95 -7.76 15.04 -11.91
C THR A 95 -7.93 13.89 -12.88
N LEU A 96 -8.15 12.68 -12.37
CA LEU A 96 -8.38 11.51 -13.20
C LEU A 96 -9.80 11.50 -13.74
N LYS A 97 -9.96 11.05 -14.97
CA LYS A 97 -11.27 10.89 -15.60
C LYS A 97 -12.14 9.90 -14.81
N TYR A 98 -11.54 8.83 -14.33
CA TYR A 98 -12.18 7.85 -13.47
C TYR A 98 -11.31 7.59 -12.27
N THR A 99 -11.92 7.52 -11.10
CA THR A 99 -11.22 7.06 -9.90
C THR A 99 -11.35 5.54 -9.84
N PRO A 100 -10.22 4.82 -9.82
CA PRO A 100 -10.27 3.36 -9.73
C PRO A 100 -11.01 2.87 -8.50
N GLU A 101 -11.53 1.65 -8.56
CA GLU A 101 -12.03 0.96 -7.39
C GLU A 101 -10.86 0.67 -6.47
N LEU A 102 -11.00 1.01 -5.19
CA LEU A 102 -9.94 0.76 -4.21
C LEU A 102 -10.08 -0.64 -3.62
N ARG A 103 -8.94 -1.30 -3.47
CA ARG A 103 -8.83 -2.54 -2.72
C ARG A 103 -7.71 -2.39 -1.72
N PHE A 104 -7.86 -2.99 -0.55
CA PHE A 104 -6.87 -2.87 0.52
C PHE A 104 -6.31 -4.23 0.84
N ARG A 105 -4.99 -4.31 0.95
CA ARG A 105 -4.28 -5.51 1.36
C ARG A 105 -3.21 -5.14 2.34
N LEU A 106 -2.82 -6.09 3.19
CA LEU A 106 -1.71 -5.86 4.10
C LEU A 106 -0.40 -5.82 3.34
N ASP A 107 0.44 -4.86 3.71
CA ASP A 107 1.79 -4.78 3.19
C ASP A 107 2.69 -5.67 4.04
N GLU A 108 3.08 -6.80 3.49
CA GLU A 108 3.92 -7.78 4.16
C GLU A 108 5.42 -7.53 3.98
N THR A 109 5.77 -6.48 3.25
CA THR A 109 7.16 -6.18 2.93
C THR A 109 8.01 -6.01 4.18
N PHE A 110 7.51 -5.26 5.16
CA PHE A 110 8.24 -5.05 6.41
C PHE A 110 8.36 -6.32 7.21
N ASP A 111 7.31 -7.12 7.29
CA ASP A 111 7.33 -8.40 8.00
C ASP A 111 8.36 -9.36 7.38
N ARG A 112 8.41 -9.42 6.05
CA ARG A 112 9.40 -10.23 5.35
C ARG A 112 10.81 -9.76 5.62
N MET A 113 11.05 -8.46 5.62
CA MET A 113 12.36 -7.89 5.92
C MET A 113 12.77 -8.18 7.36
N ASP A 114 11.86 -8.06 8.31
CA ASP A 114 12.12 -8.38 9.71
C ASP A 114 12.44 -9.84 9.89
N ASP A 115 11.70 -10.74 9.28
CA ASP A 115 11.96 -12.17 9.33
C ASP A 115 13.34 -12.51 8.75
N THR A 116 13.69 -11.88 7.64
CA THR A 116 14.99 -12.05 7.03
C THR A 116 16.11 -11.57 7.95
N ARG A 117 15.94 -10.43 8.57
CA ARG A 117 16.90 -9.88 9.53
C ARG A 117 17.07 -10.80 10.74
N ARG A 118 15.98 -11.35 11.25
CA ARG A 118 16.02 -12.29 12.37
C ARG A 118 16.77 -13.55 11.98
N LEU A 119 16.53 -14.07 10.79
CA LEU A 119 17.23 -15.23 10.28
C LEU A 119 18.73 -15.00 10.17
N PHE A 120 19.13 -13.87 9.60
CA PHE A 120 20.53 -13.50 9.47
C PHE A 120 21.20 -13.31 10.84
N ALA A 121 20.52 -12.65 11.75
CA ALA A 121 21.04 -12.44 13.10
C ALA A 121 21.25 -13.77 13.83
N SER A 122 20.29 -14.69 13.71
CA SER A 122 20.39 -16.03 14.30
C SER A 122 21.54 -16.83 13.70
N GLU A 123 21.74 -16.80 12.41
CA GLU A 123 22.85 -17.47 11.76
C GLU A 123 24.20 -16.90 12.18
N LYS A 124 24.29 -15.60 12.28
CA LYS A 124 25.50 -14.93 12.72
C LYS A 124 25.86 -15.34 14.14
N ILE A 125 24.91 -15.38 15.04
CA ILE A 125 25.11 -15.80 16.41
C ILE A 125 25.57 -17.26 16.46
N LYS A 126 24.95 -18.12 15.67
CA LYS A 126 25.36 -19.54 15.59
C LYS A 126 26.77 -19.70 15.06
N ARG A 127 27.18 -18.92 14.08
CA ARG A 127 28.53 -18.94 13.55
C ARG A 127 29.54 -18.47 14.57
N ASP A 128 29.23 -17.41 15.30
CA ASP A 128 30.12 -16.88 16.34
C ASP A 128 30.29 -17.89 17.47
N LEU A 129 29.23 -18.58 17.86
CA LEU A 129 29.28 -19.61 18.88
C LEU A 129 30.09 -20.83 18.41
N LYS A 130 30.04 -21.17 17.14
CA LYS A 130 30.80 -22.31 16.59
C LYS A 130 32.29 -22.01 16.44
N SER A 131 32.66 -20.74 16.31
CA SER A 131 34.05 -20.35 16.12
C SER A 131 34.82 -20.26 17.45
N GLU A 132 34.14 -20.39 18.56
CA GLU A 132 34.75 -20.49 19.88
C GLU A 132 35.06 -21.95 20.22
#